data_fa6f6ed7e1c54049c2a4ac79c18adfda
#
_entry.id   fa6f6ed7e1c54049c2a4ac79c18adfda
#
_cell.length_a   1.000
_cell.length_b   1.000
_cell.length_c   1.000
_cell.angle_alpha   90.00
_cell.angle_beta   90.00
_cell.angle_gamma   90.00
#
_symmetry.space_group_name_H-M   'P 1'
#
loop_
_entity.id
_entity.type
_entity.pdbx_description
1 polymer ?
#
loop_
_entity_poly.entity_id
_entity_poly.type
_entity_poly.pdbx_seq_one_letter_code
_entity_poly.pdbx_strand_id
1 'polypeptide(L)'
;MSTPPVPPAPLPPDALILANGSIPAVAFEERVAAAADAGFDAIGLSVWEYDRLRAEGYDGNTLRTALDRYGMRVAELEVVLGFAATGPDRLRQPLPGLDYTDRDTEARFFEMATLFGARHLQAVGTFNSEQLEDQAVDAFAALCDRAAAYELLVALEFVPGTNIPDAGTATEIVTAAGRSNGGLCVDSWHHFRGHNDDRLLRAIPPEKVFMIQLDDGDAHPVDPDYVADTVLHRLPPGDGDFDLPGFLTVLWSHGVQAPLSIEVLSAEMARQPPAETAHALAKATRNVVTAARQSGNGPTS
;
A
#
# COMPACT_ATOMS: atom_id res chain seq x y z
N MET A 1 22.89 24.63 -0.63
CA MET A 1 23.26 23.32 -0.04
C MET A 1 21.96 22.75 0.51
N SER A 2 21.39 21.75 -0.13
CA SER A 2 20.18 21.07 0.36
C SER A 2 20.54 20.31 1.64
N THR A 3 19.73 20.49 2.69
CA THR A 3 19.83 19.70 3.92
C THR A 3 19.66 18.21 3.53
N PRO A 4 20.51 17.30 4.03
CA PRO A 4 20.32 15.89 3.77
C PRO A 4 18.93 15.45 4.30
N PRO A 5 18.27 14.49 3.63
CA PRO A 5 16.98 14.00 4.07
C PRO A 5 17.10 13.47 5.51
N VAL A 6 16.10 13.79 6.32
CA VAL A 6 15.99 13.20 7.65
C VAL A 6 15.55 11.74 7.46
N PRO A 7 16.30 10.76 7.97
CA PRO A 7 15.88 9.37 7.82
C PRO A 7 14.49 9.16 8.45
N PRO A 8 13.62 8.39 7.80
CA PRO A 8 12.28 8.14 8.32
C PRO A 8 12.39 7.44 9.68
N ALA A 9 11.73 7.99 10.68
CA ALA A 9 11.64 7.32 11.99
C ALA A 9 10.94 5.96 11.78
N PRO A 10 11.47 4.86 12.35
CA PRO A 10 10.86 3.56 12.20
C PRO A 10 9.41 3.58 12.71
N LEU A 11 8.50 2.94 11.97
CA LEU A 11 7.15 2.68 12.43
C LEU A 11 7.15 1.39 13.25
N PRO A 12 6.42 1.36 14.38
CA PRO A 12 6.22 0.12 15.11
C PRO A 12 5.46 -0.90 14.24
N PRO A 13 5.64 -2.22 14.48
CA PRO A 13 4.98 -3.27 13.67
C PRO A 13 3.44 -3.25 13.72
N ASP A 14 2.87 -2.59 14.70
CA ASP A 14 1.42 -2.43 14.88
C ASP A 14 0.93 -1.01 14.55
N ALA A 15 1.77 -0.18 13.93
CA ALA A 15 1.37 1.13 13.45
C ALA A 15 0.27 1.02 12.41
N LEU A 16 -0.68 1.96 12.47
CA LEU A 16 -1.75 2.08 11.50
C LEU A 16 -1.43 3.21 10.51
N ILE A 17 -1.52 2.89 9.23
CA ILE A 17 -1.39 3.85 8.13
C ILE A 17 -2.77 3.99 7.48
N LEU A 18 -3.22 5.20 7.22
CA LEU A 18 -4.41 5.45 6.40
C LEU A 18 -3.95 5.64 4.95
N ALA A 19 -4.18 4.65 4.11
CA ALA A 19 -3.86 4.71 2.68
C ALA A 19 -4.58 5.86 1.97
N ASN A 20 -3.97 6.39 0.91
CA ASN A 20 -4.50 7.58 0.23
C ASN A 20 -5.91 7.35 -0.32
N GLY A 21 -6.15 6.16 -0.87
CA GLY A 21 -7.42 5.82 -1.53
C GLY A 21 -8.62 5.65 -0.60
N SER A 22 -8.40 5.45 0.70
CA SER A 22 -9.48 5.22 1.68
C SER A 22 -10.32 6.47 1.98
N ILE A 23 -9.74 7.66 1.84
CA ILE A 23 -10.44 8.95 1.97
C ILE A 23 -10.03 9.84 0.79
N PRO A 24 -10.57 9.57 -0.41
CA PRO A 24 -10.22 10.33 -1.60
C PRO A 24 -10.92 11.69 -1.66
N ALA A 25 -10.40 12.59 -2.49
CA ALA A 25 -11.05 13.83 -2.93
C ALA A 25 -11.43 14.82 -1.81
N VAL A 26 -10.70 14.81 -0.69
CA VAL A 26 -10.86 15.79 0.41
C VAL A 26 -9.63 16.71 0.47
N ALA A 27 -9.76 17.84 1.18
CA ALA A 27 -8.61 18.71 1.43
C ALA A 27 -7.53 17.96 2.21
N PHE A 28 -6.25 18.18 1.84
CA PHE A 28 -5.13 17.46 2.45
C PHE A 28 -5.11 17.58 3.98
N GLU A 29 -5.27 18.82 4.50
CA GLU A 29 -5.27 19.07 5.94
C GLU A 29 -6.46 18.39 6.65
N GLU A 30 -7.62 18.32 6.00
CA GLU A 30 -8.80 17.63 6.55
C GLU A 30 -8.55 16.12 6.67
N ARG A 31 -7.94 15.48 5.65
CA ARG A 31 -7.54 14.07 5.70
C ARG A 31 -6.51 13.82 6.79
N VAL A 32 -5.49 14.68 6.91
CA VAL A 32 -4.46 14.58 7.95
C VAL A 32 -5.09 14.71 9.35
N ALA A 33 -5.99 15.67 9.55
CA ALA A 33 -6.69 15.87 10.81
C ALA A 33 -7.57 14.66 11.18
N ALA A 34 -8.33 14.14 10.21
CA ALA A 34 -9.19 12.97 10.40
C ALA A 34 -8.38 11.72 10.77
N ALA A 35 -7.24 11.48 10.10
CA ALA A 35 -6.35 10.38 10.42
C ALA A 35 -5.77 10.48 11.83
N ALA A 36 -5.29 11.67 12.22
CA ALA A 36 -4.71 11.92 13.55
C ALA A 36 -5.77 11.71 14.65
N ASP A 37 -6.98 12.27 14.47
CA ASP A 37 -8.07 12.16 15.45
C ASP A 37 -8.56 10.71 15.62
N ALA A 38 -8.55 9.92 14.56
CA ALA A 38 -8.87 8.49 14.59
C ALA A 38 -7.73 7.62 15.18
N GLY A 39 -6.55 8.19 15.40
CA GLY A 39 -5.39 7.53 15.98
C GLY A 39 -4.64 6.64 15.00
N PHE A 40 -4.52 7.08 13.73
CA PHE A 40 -3.52 6.57 12.81
C PHE A 40 -2.14 7.16 13.14
N ASP A 41 -1.08 6.42 12.84
CA ASP A 41 0.32 6.83 13.06
C ASP A 41 0.91 7.55 11.85
N ALA A 42 0.35 7.29 10.66
CA ALA A 42 0.80 7.85 9.39
C ALA A 42 -0.31 7.81 8.34
N ILE A 43 -0.03 8.46 7.20
CA ILE A 43 -0.87 8.39 6.00
C ILE A 43 -0.07 7.88 4.80
N GLY A 44 -0.77 7.31 3.83
CA GLY A 44 -0.31 7.13 2.46
C GLY A 44 -0.50 8.41 1.65
N LEU A 45 0.30 8.59 0.60
CA LEU A 45 0.16 9.68 -0.35
C LEU A 45 0.45 9.19 -1.75
N SER A 46 -0.54 9.30 -2.64
CA SER A 46 -0.36 8.97 -4.04
C SER A 46 0.33 10.10 -4.81
N VAL A 47 1.02 9.75 -5.89
CA VAL A 47 1.66 10.74 -6.76
C VAL A 47 0.63 11.66 -7.41
N TRP A 48 -0.56 11.16 -7.73
CA TRP A 48 -1.65 11.98 -8.32
C TRP A 48 -2.19 13.02 -7.35
N GLU A 49 -2.37 12.63 -6.11
CA GLU A 49 -2.78 13.55 -5.06
C GLU A 49 -1.71 14.62 -4.84
N TYR A 50 -0.44 14.21 -4.82
CA TYR A 50 0.67 15.15 -4.72
C TYR A 50 0.69 16.15 -5.89
N ASP A 51 0.55 15.66 -7.14
CA ASP A 51 0.51 16.50 -8.33
C ASP A 51 -0.71 17.45 -8.31
N ARG A 52 -1.89 16.97 -7.86
CA ARG A 52 -3.07 17.81 -7.67
C ARG A 52 -2.82 18.93 -6.67
N LEU A 53 -2.25 18.61 -5.51
CA LEU A 53 -1.92 19.59 -4.47
C LEU A 53 -0.91 20.62 -4.97
N ARG A 54 0.11 20.19 -5.72
CA ARG A 54 1.08 21.10 -6.35
C ARG A 54 0.39 22.03 -7.36
N ALA A 55 -0.51 21.53 -8.17
CA ALA A 55 -1.30 22.32 -9.13
C ALA A 55 -2.23 23.33 -8.45
N GLU A 56 -2.77 23.00 -7.28
CA GLU A 56 -3.57 23.89 -6.44
C GLU A 56 -2.73 24.95 -5.69
N GLY A 57 -1.39 24.90 -5.80
CA GLY A 57 -0.47 25.89 -5.23
C GLY A 57 0.07 25.54 -3.84
N TYR A 58 -0.17 24.33 -3.35
CA TYR A 58 0.48 23.86 -2.13
C TYR A 58 1.97 23.62 -2.39
N ASP A 59 2.84 24.27 -1.64
CA ASP A 59 4.26 23.96 -1.64
C ASP A 59 4.61 22.90 -0.58
N GLY A 60 5.83 22.35 -0.67
CA GLY A 60 6.28 21.32 0.25
C GLY A 60 6.31 21.76 1.71
N ASN A 61 6.53 23.05 2.01
CA ASN A 61 6.52 23.57 3.38
C ASN A 61 5.09 23.60 3.93
N THR A 62 4.13 23.99 3.12
CA THR A 62 2.71 24.01 3.48
C THR A 62 2.24 22.61 3.84
N LEU A 63 2.58 21.61 3.01
CA LEU A 63 2.20 20.21 3.25
C LEU A 63 2.85 19.65 4.52
N ARG A 64 4.14 19.91 4.74
CA ARG A 64 4.81 19.50 5.99
C ARG A 64 4.23 20.19 7.21
N THR A 65 3.93 21.49 7.13
CA THR A 65 3.32 22.22 8.25
C THR A 65 1.96 21.61 8.63
N ALA A 66 1.16 21.16 7.65
CA ALA A 66 -0.08 20.45 7.92
C ALA A 66 0.15 19.12 8.66
N LEU A 67 1.13 18.32 8.23
CA LEU A 67 1.52 17.08 8.92
C LEU A 67 2.01 17.35 10.34
N ASP A 68 2.94 18.30 10.51
CA ASP A 68 3.54 18.64 11.80
C ASP A 68 2.50 19.13 12.81
N ARG A 69 1.48 19.89 12.36
CA ARG A 69 0.38 20.38 13.20
C ARG A 69 -0.37 19.27 13.92
N TYR A 70 -0.51 18.12 13.27
CA TYR A 70 -1.24 16.98 13.82
C TYR A 70 -0.34 15.84 14.27
N GLY A 71 0.99 16.02 14.25
CA GLY A 71 1.95 14.99 14.59
C GLY A 71 1.95 13.80 13.60
N MET A 72 1.51 14.03 12.38
CA MET A 72 1.38 13.01 11.33
C MET A 72 2.59 12.99 10.40
N ARG A 73 2.74 11.90 9.67
CA ARG A 73 3.78 11.74 8.63
C ARG A 73 3.21 10.99 7.43
N VAL A 74 3.87 11.14 6.28
CA VAL A 74 3.65 10.26 5.13
C VAL A 74 4.60 9.07 5.28
N ALA A 75 4.06 7.87 5.36
CA ALA A 75 4.84 6.64 5.45
C ALA A 75 4.90 5.89 4.12
N GLU A 76 3.85 5.95 3.35
CA GLU A 76 3.59 5.18 2.15
C GLU A 76 3.47 6.09 0.93
N LEU A 77 4.19 5.77 -0.14
CA LEU A 77 4.06 6.41 -1.44
C LEU A 77 3.42 5.43 -2.42
N GLU A 78 2.29 5.80 -2.98
CA GLU A 78 1.45 4.97 -3.87
C GLU A 78 1.46 5.54 -5.28
N VAL A 79 1.62 4.81 -6.30
CA VAL A 79 2.14 3.47 -6.57
C VAL A 79 2.86 3.52 -7.92
N VAL A 80 4.01 2.85 -8.03
CA VAL A 80 4.71 2.67 -9.32
C VAL A 80 4.07 1.49 -10.04
N LEU A 81 3.34 1.76 -11.10
CA LEU A 81 2.68 0.75 -11.94
C LEU A 81 3.56 0.31 -13.09
N GLY A 82 3.61 -1.00 -13.34
CA GLY A 82 4.33 -1.57 -14.47
C GLY A 82 5.82 -1.26 -14.42
N PHE A 83 6.48 -1.42 -13.28
CA PHE A 83 7.88 -1.03 -13.05
C PHE A 83 8.85 -1.70 -14.03
N ALA A 84 8.52 -2.89 -14.57
CA ALA A 84 9.32 -3.64 -15.52
C ALA A 84 8.89 -3.40 -16.98
N ALA A 85 7.73 -2.80 -17.22
CA ALA A 85 7.22 -2.59 -18.57
C ALA A 85 8.10 -1.62 -19.37
N THR A 86 8.33 -1.94 -20.63
CA THR A 86 9.10 -1.13 -21.56
C THR A 86 8.24 -0.69 -22.76
N GLY A 87 8.54 0.47 -23.34
CA GLY A 87 7.83 0.96 -24.52
C GLY A 87 6.35 1.28 -24.29
N PRO A 88 5.47 1.09 -25.29
CA PRO A 88 4.07 1.49 -25.22
C PRO A 88 3.24 0.70 -24.21
N ASP A 89 3.71 -0.46 -23.76
CA ASP A 89 2.97 -1.30 -22.79
C ASP A 89 2.95 -0.67 -21.38
N ARG A 90 3.89 0.22 -21.06
CA ARG A 90 3.81 1.08 -19.87
C ARG A 90 2.53 1.90 -19.79
N LEU A 91 1.91 2.15 -20.94
CA LEU A 91 0.76 3.04 -21.13
C LEU A 91 -0.59 2.30 -21.03
N ARG A 92 -0.59 0.97 -20.93
CA ARG A 92 -1.82 0.15 -20.89
C ARG A 92 -2.31 -0.03 -19.46
N GLN A 93 -2.52 1.08 -18.75
CA GLN A 93 -3.01 0.97 -17.39
C GLN A 93 -4.54 1.11 -17.37
N PRO A 94 -5.22 0.30 -16.54
CA PRO A 94 -6.67 0.14 -16.61
C PRO A 94 -7.48 1.21 -15.88
N LEU A 95 -6.82 2.09 -15.14
CA LEU A 95 -7.54 3.05 -14.31
C LEU A 95 -7.87 4.32 -15.11
N PRO A 96 -9.15 4.60 -15.40
CA PRO A 96 -9.54 5.78 -16.15
C PRO A 96 -9.09 7.07 -15.44
N GLY A 97 -8.50 7.99 -16.21
CA GLY A 97 -8.10 9.31 -15.71
C GLY A 97 -6.74 9.35 -15.02
N LEU A 98 -6.03 8.22 -14.95
CA LEU A 98 -4.65 8.19 -14.48
C LEU A 98 -3.71 8.16 -15.69
N ASP A 99 -2.97 9.23 -15.91
CA ASP A 99 -1.94 9.31 -16.95
C ASP A 99 -0.60 8.81 -16.39
N TYR A 100 -0.34 7.52 -16.52
CA TYR A 100 0.92 6.89 -16.09
C TYR A 100 2.04 7.01 -17.13
N THR A 101 1.83 7.76 -18.19
CA THR A 101 2.78 7.87 -19.30
C THR A 101 3.97 8.76 -19.01
N ASP A 102 3.89 9.53 -17.93
CA ASP A 102 4.92 10.50 -17.59
C ASP A 102 6.17 9.81 -17.04
N ARG A 103 7.26 9.95 -17.79
CA ARG A 103 8.58 9.42 -17.41
C ARG A 103 9.14 10.06 -16.14
N ASP A 104 8.59 11.19 -15.74
CA ASP A 104 9.02 11.91 -14.55
C ASP A 104 8.30 11.42 -13.27
N THR A 105 7.37 10.46 -13.39
CA THR A 105 6.64 9.92 -12.23
C THR A 105 7.59 9.35 -11.16
N GLU A 106 8.59 8.58 -11.56
CA GLU A 106 9.58 8.06 -10.60
C GLU A 106 10.36 9.19 -9.92
N ALA A 107 10.72 10.24 -10.65
CA ALA A 107 11.42 11.40 -10.08
C ALA A 107 10.54 12.13 -9.05
N ARG A 108 9.21 12.18 -9.27
CA ARG A 108 8.26 12.74 -8.29
C ARG A 108 8.18 11.91 -7.01
N PHE A 109 8.19 10.59 -7.12
CA PHE A 109 8.27 9.73 -5.92
C PHE A 109 9.53 10.02 -5.09
N PHE A 110 10.66 10.22 -5.73
CA PHE A 110 11.91 10.55 -5.02
C PHE A 110 11.90 11.98 -4.45
N GLU A 111 11.22 12.93 -5.12
CA GLU A 111 10.94 14.25 -4.56
C GLU A 111 10.08 14.11 -3.30
N MET A 112 8.97 13.37 -3.36
CA MET A 112 8.08 13.10 -2.22
C MET A 112 8.82 12.41 -1.08
N ALA A 113 9.66 11.41 -1.37
CA ALA A 113 10.49 10.73 -0.39
C ALA A 113 11.40 11.71 0.36
N THR A 114 12.09 12.57 -0.38
CA THR A 114 12.96 13.61 0.20
C THR A 114 12.18 14.62 1.03
N LEU A 115 11.00 15.02 0.54
CA LEU A 115 10.16 16.04 1.17
C LEU A 115 9.56 15.56 2.48
N PHE A 116 9.05 14.33 2.51
CA PHE A 116 8.27 13.81 3.63
C PHE A 116 9.03 12.83 4.52
N GLY A 117 10.18 12.33 4.10
CA GLY A 117 10.86 11.24 4.80
C GLY A 117 10.02 9.95 4.78
N ALA A 118 9.40 9.63 3.64
CA ALA A 118 8.55 8.47 3.53
C ALA A 118 9.33 7.16 3.74
N ARG A 119 8.66 6.14 4.29
CA ARG A 119 9.28 4.86 4.64
C ARG A 119 9.41 3.95 3.43
N HIS A 120 8.37 3.85 2.62
CA HIS A 120 8.33 2.91 1.49
C HIS A 120 7.59 3.44 0.28
N LEU A 121 7.97 2.87 -0.84
CA LEU A 121 7.37 3.05 -2.16
C LEU A 121 6.72 1.73 -2.56
N GLN A 122 5.45 1.76 -2.90
CA GLN A 122 4.71 0.62 -3.42
C GLN A 122 4.95 0.46 -4.93
N ALA A 123 5.12 -0.76 -5.38
CA ALA A 123 5.30 -1.10 -6.79
C ALA A 123 4.39 -2.27 -7.18
N VAL A 124 3.82 -2.22 -8.38
CA VAL A 124 2.88 -3.20 -8.92
C VAL A 124 3.33 -3.64 -10.31
N GLY A 125 3.00 -4.87 -10.69
CA GLY A 125 3.25 -5.40 -12.02
C GLY A 125 2.48 -4.69 -13.13
N THR A 126 2.56 -5.24 -14.33
CA THR A 126 1.89 -4.70 -15.52
C THR A 126 0.47 -5.27 -15.63
N PHE A 127 -0.53 -4.39 -15.64
CA PHE A 127 -1.93 -4.78 -15.81
C PHE A 127 -2.21 -5.31 -17.22
N ASN A 128 -3.22 -6.17 -17.34
CA ASN A 128 -3.65 -6.77 -18.61
C ASN A 128 -2.50 -7.50 -19.35
N SER A 129 -1.53 -8.01 -18.61
CA SER A 129 -0.46 -8.85 -19.09
C SER A 129 -0.40 -10.11 -18.22
N GLU A 130 -0.43 -11.28 -18.85
CA GLU A 130 -0.24 -12.56 -18.16
C GLU A 130 1.22 -13.00 -18.19
N GLN A 131 2.01 -12.37 -19.04
CA GLN A 131 3.42 -12.70 -19.20
C GLN A 131 4.30 -11.80 -18.35
N LEU A 132 5.03 -12.42 -17.43
CA LEU A 132 6.09 -11.72 -16.68
C LEU A 132 7.21 -11.33 -17.67
N GLU A 133 7.66 -10.09 -17.59
CA GLU A 133 8.79 -9.62 -18.38
C GLU A 133 10.07 -10.37 -17.99
N ASP A 134 10.87 -10.82 -18.97
CA ASP A 134 12.15 -11.49 -18.72
C ASP A 134 13.10 -10.67 -17.83
N GLN A 135 12.98 -9.33 -17.85
CA GLN A 135 13.77 -8.40 -17.06
C GLN A 135 13.13 -7.99 -15.71
N ALA A 136 12.02 -8.60 -15.29
CA ALA A 136 11.29 -8.14 -14.09
C ALA A 136 12.17 -8.14 -12.84
N VAL A 137 13.02 -9.14 -12.65
CA VAL A 137 13.96 -9.23 -11.53
C VAL A 137 14.98 -8.09 -11.58
N ASP A 138 15.59 -7.88 -12.74
CA ASP A 138 16.60 -6.82 -12.91
C ASP A 138 15.97 -5.43 -12.80
N ALA A 139 14.76 -5.25 -13.30
CA ALA A 139 14.02 -3.99 -13.20
C ALA A 139 13.66 -3.67 -11.75
N PHE A 140 13.20 -4.67 -10.97
CA PHE A 140 12.92 -4.50 -9.55
C PHE A 140 14.20 -4.19 -8.75
N ALA A 141 15.30 -4.93 -9.03
CA ALA A 141 16.59 -4.65 -8.42
C ALA A 141 17.06 -3.21 -8.70
N ALA A 142 16.95 -2.76 -9.95
CA ALA A 142 17.33 -1.41 -10.35
C ALA A 142 16.44 -0.32 -9.71
N LEU A 143 15.13 -0.58 -9.52
CA LEU A 143 14.24 0.31 -8.78
C LEU A 143 14.68 0.41 -7.32
N CYS A 144 14.97 -0.72 -6.67
CA CYS A 144 15.48 -0.76 -5.30
C CYS A 144 16.80 0.01 -5.16
N ASP A 145 17.74 -0.18 -6.10
CA ASP A 145 19.04 0.53 -6.10
C ASP A 145 18.86 2.05 -6.19
N ARG A 146 17.93 2.53 -7.01
CA ARG A 146 17.61 3.98 -7.09
C ARG A 146 16.92 4.48 -5.84
N ALA A 147 15.95 3.72 -5.32
CA ALA A 147 15.21 4.05 -4.10
C ALA A 147 16.11 4.11 -2.85
N ALA A 148 17.17 3.29 -2.81
CA ALA A 148 18.13 3.27 -1.70
C ALA A 148 18.82 4.63 -1.49
N ALA A 149 19.03 5.42 -2.54
CA ALA A 149 19.60 6.78 -2.45
C ALA A 149 18.70 7.76 -1.65
N TYR A 150 17.43 7.39 -1.45
CA TYR A 150 16.42 8.16 -0.74
C TYR A 150 15.96 7.46 0.55
N GLU A 151 16.70 6.44 0.99
CA GLU A 151 16.39 5.63 2.18
C GLU A 151 15.02 4.94 2.13
N LEU A 152 14.47 4.74 0.91
CA LEU A 152 13.19 4.09 0.69
C LEU A 152 13.31 2.55 0.64
N LEU A 153 12.38 1.89 1.29
CA LEU A 153 12.03 0.53 1.00
C LEU A 153 11.15 0.48 -0.27
N VAL A 154 11.23 -0.61 -1.03
CA VAL A 154 10.35 -0.87 -2.17
C VAL A 154 9.51 -2.09 -1.85
N ALA A 155 8.21 -1.89 -1.71
CA ALA A 155 7.24 -2.94 -1.39
C ALA A 155 6.55 -3.38 -2.69
N LEU A 156 6.89 -4.57 -3.20
CA LEU A 156 6.25 -5.17 -4.36
C LEU A 156 4.91 -5.78 -3.94
N GLU A 157 3.85 -5.31 -4.55
CA GLU A 157 2.51 -5.83 -4.34
C GLU A 157 2.14 -6.80 -5.47
N PHE A 158 1.63 -7.96 -5.11
CA PHE A 158 1.01 -8.88 -6.05
C PHE A 158 -0.46 -8.51 -6.24
N VAL A 159 -0.89 -8.41 -7.49
CA VAL A 159 -2.25 -7.98 -7.83
C VAL A 159 -2.82 -8.93 -8.89
N PRO A 160 -3.88 -9.69 -8.59
CA PRO A 160 -4.62 -10.42 -9.61
C PRO A 160 -5.03 -9.51 -10.77
N GLY A 161 -4.87 -9.97 -12.00
CA GLY A 161 -5.08 -9.12 -13.20
C GLY A 161 -3.83 -8.40 -13.68
N THR A 162 -2.70 -8.54 -12.98
CA THR A 162 -1.37 -8.18 -13.46
C THR A 162 -0.54 -9.42 -13.76
N ASN A 163 0.65 -9.22 -14.32
CA ASN A 163 1.64 -10.30 -14.52
C ASN A 163 2.38 -10.73 -13.25
N ILE A 164 2.04 -10.17 -12.11
CA ILE A 164 2.48 -10.58 -10.77
C ILE A 164 1.23 -10.87 -9.93
N PRO A 165 0.52 -11.99 -10.19
CA PRO A 165 -0.83 -12.19 -9.71
C PRO A 165 -0.92 -12.74 -8.28
N ASP A 166 0.18 -13.22 -7.71
CA ASP A 166 0.18 -13.92 -6.42
C ASP A 166 1.49 -13.71 -5.63
N ALA A 167 1.43 -14.05 -4.34
CA ALA A 167 2.54 -13.92 -3.40
C ALA A 167 3.76 -14.78 -3.78
N GLY A 168 3.56 -15.90 -4.49
CA GLY A 168 4.66 -16.76 -4.95
C GLY A 168 5.52 -16.06 -5.99
N THR A 169 4.88 -15.57 -7.06
CA THR A 169 5.54 -14.80 -8.12
C THR A 169 6.26 -13.57 -7.57
N ALA A 170 5.61 -12.81 -6.68
CA ALA A 170 6.22 -11.63 -6.07
C ALA A 170 7.43 -12.01 -5.18
N THR A 171 7.33 -13.11 -4.41
CA THR A 171 8.43 -13.61 -3.56
C THR A 171 9.65 -14.05 -4.39
N GLU A 172 9.42 -14.71 -5.51
CA GLU A 172 10.49 -15.12 -6.43
C GLU A 172 11.26 -13.91 -6.97
N ILE A 173 10.55 -12.86 -7.42
CA ILE A 173 11.16 -11.63 -7.92
C ILE A 173 11.98 -10.95 -6.83
N VAL A 174 11.41 -10.72 -5.65
CA VAL A 174 12.06 -10.03 -4.53
C VAL A 174 13.30 -10.79 -4.05
N THR A 175 13.21 -12.12 -3.97
CA THR A 175 14.31 -12.99 -3.55
C THR A 175 15.44 -12.99 -4.58
N ALA A 176 15.11 -13.15 -5.87
CA ALA A 176 16.08 -13.16 -6.95
C ALA A 176 16.78 -11.80 -7.13
N ALA A 177 16.07 -10.70 -6.94
CA ALA A 177 16.62 -9.34 -6.98
C ALA A 177 17.66 -9.11 -5.87
N GLY A 178 17.53 -9.76 -4.72
CA GLY A 178 18.56 -9.81 -3.66
C GLY A 178 18.84 -8.46 -3.00
N ARG A 179 17.89 -7.51 -2.99
CA ARG A 179 18.08 -6.18 -2.38
C ARG A 179 17.53 -6.14 -0.96
N SER A 180 18.30 -5.57 -0.02
CA SER A 180 17.88 -5.46 1.38
C SER A 180 16.67 -4.54 1.56
N ASN A 181 16.55 -3.51 0.73
CA ASN A 181 15.43 -2.56 0.70
C ASN A 181 14.30 -2.98 -0.26
N GLY A 182 14.36 -4.17 -0.85
CA GLY A 182 13.30 -4.80 -1.62
C GLY A 182 12.53 -5.81 -0.78
N GLY A 183 11.21 -5.71 -0.76
CA GLY A 183 10.30 -6.59 -0.01
C GLY A 183 8.90 -6.58 -0.63
N LEU A 184 7.91 -6.99 0.14
CA LEU A 184 6.54 -7.15 -0.31
C LEU A 184 5.55 -6.25 0.44
N CYS A 185 4.54 -5.82 -0.27
CA CYS A 185 3.24 -5.45 0.26
C CYS A 185 2.32 -6.68 0.16
N VAL A 186 1.70 -7.05 1.27
CA VAL A 186 0.77 -8.18 1.34
C VAL A 186 -0.62 -7.63 1.62
N ASP A 187 -1.42 -7.53 0.56
CA ASP A 187 -2.78 -7.00 0.63
C ASP A 187 -3.79 -8.14 0.79
N SER A 188 -4.70 -7.99 1.77
CA SER A 188 -5.80 -8.93 2.03
C SER A 188 -6.74 -9.07 0.83
N TRP A 189 -7.09 -7.97 0.15
CA TRP A 189 -7.93 -8.02 -1.05
C TRP A 189 -7.33 -8.92 -2.12
N HIS A 190 -6.07 -8.67 -2.45
CA HIS A 190 -5.41 -9.40 -3.52
C HIS A 190 -5.14 -10.86 -3.17
N HIS A 191 -4.98 -11.17 -1.88
CA HIS A 191 -4.91 -12.54 -1.39
C HIS A 191 -6.26 -13.26 -1.56
N PHE A 192 -7.34 -12.71 -1.04
CA PHE A 192 -8.66 -13.35 -1.04
C PHE A 192 -9.35 -13.36 -2.41
N ARG A 193 -9.17 -12.31 -3.21
CA ARG A 193 -9.66 -12.24 -4.60
C ARG A 193 -8.80 -13.01 -5.59
N GLY A 194 -7.57 -13.36 -5.21
CA GLY A 194 -6.63 -14.16 -6.01
C GLY A 194 -6.71 -15.64 -5.71
N HIS A 195 -5.56 -16.24 -5.45
CA HIS A 195 -5.45 -17.69 -5.23
C HIS A 195 -5.91 -18.14 -3.84
N ASN A 196 -6.01 -17.24 -2.87
CA ASN A 196 -6.40 -17.52 -1.49
C ASN A 196 -5.65 -18.73 -0.91
N ASP A 197 -4.32 -18.75 -1.07
CA ASP A 197 -3.48 -19.86 -0.66
C ASP A 197 -2.47 -19.43 0.42
N ASP A 198 -2.77 -19.71 1.65
CA ASP A 198 -1.91 -19.42 2.81
C ASP A 198 -0.51 -20.03 2.72
N ARG A 199 -0.31 -21.10 1.92
CA ARG A 199 1.02 -21.68 1.72
C ARG A 199 1.96 -20.70 1.03
N LEU A 200 1.44 -19.87 0.12
CA LEU A 200 2.20 -18.82 -0.53
C LEU A 200 2.58 -17.72 0.46
N LEU A 201 1.70 -17.35 1.38
CA LEU A 201 2.01 -16.38 2.45
C LEU A 201 3.09 -16.91 3.39
N ARG A 202 3.01 -18.20 3.77
CA ARG A 202 4.03 -18.85 4.63
C ARG A 202 5.37 -19.05 3.95
N ALA A 203 5.44 -18.98 2.63
CA ALA A 203 6.68 -19.07 1.87
C ALA A 203 7.46 -17.75 1.81
N ILE A 204 6.81 -16.63 2.14
CA ILE A 204 7.47 -15.31 2.17
C ILE A 204 8.44 -15.26 3.35
N PRO A 205 9.71 -14.92 3.17
CA PRO A 205 10.61 -14.63 4.30
C PRO A 205 10.01 -13.49 5.14
N PRO A 206 9.79 -13.66 6.44
CA PRO A 206 9.01 -12.70 7.24
C PRO A 206 9.62 -11.29 7.26
N GLU A 207 10.95 -11.19 7.18
CA GLU A 207 11.69 -9.93 7.11
C GLU A 207 11.51 -9.21 5.76
N LYS A 208 10.92 -9.87 4.77
CA LYS A 208 10.62 -9.30 3.46
C LYS A 208 9.20 -8.74 3.36
N VAL A 209 8.35 -8.95 4.32
CA VAL A 209 7.06 -8.26 4.39
C VAL A 209 7.28 -6.87 4.97
N PHE A 210 7.15 -5.85 4.14
CA PHE A 210 7.37 -4.46 4.55
C PHE A 210 6.08 -3.76 4.96
N MET A 211 4.95 -4.23 4.45
CA MET A 211 3.64 -3.68 4.71
C MET A 211 2.57 -4.76 4.56
N ILE A 212 1.52 -4.67 5.37
CA ILE A 212 0.29 -5.45 5.21
C ILE A 212 -0.82 -4.45 4.93
N GLN A 213 -1.54 -4.61 3.81
CA GLN A 213 -2.76 -3.85 3.57
C GLN A 213 -3.96 -4.65 4.05
N LEU A 214 -4.88 -3.95 4.72
CA LEU A 214 -6.11 -4.52 5.24
C LEU A 214 -7.32 -3.79 4.69
N ASP A 215 -8.19 -4.58 4.16
CA ASP A 215 -9.52 -4.29 3.68
C ASP A 215 -10.35 -5.58 3.75
N ASP A 216 -11.60 -5.52 3.41
CA ASP A 216 -12.51 -6.65 3.39
C ASP A 216 -13.39 -6.63 2.14
N GLY A 217 -14.15 -7.65 1.92
CA GLY A 217 -15.06 -7.76 0.80
C GLY A 217 -16.05 -8.91 0.97
N ASP A 218 -17.12 -8.88 0.18
CA ASP A 218 -18.09 -9.98 0.12
C ASP A 218 -17.41 -11.29 -0.32
N ALA A 219 -17.98 -12.44 0.02
CA ALA A 219 -17.47 -13.77 -0.36
C ALA A 219 -17.24 -13.94 -1.88
N HIS A 220 -18.00 -13.20 -2.67
CA HIS A 220 -17.89 -13.19 -4.13
C HIS A 220 -17.74 -11.77 -4.64
N PRO A 221 -17.01 -11.55 -5.77
CA PRO A 221 -16.90 -10.23 -6.38
C PRO A 221 -18.28 -9.61 -6.65
N VAL A 222 -18.42 -8.33 -6.33
CA VAL A 222 -19.63 -7.54 -6.62
C VAL A 222 -19.67 -7.16 -8.10
N ASP A 223 -18.50 -6.84 -8.68
CA ASP A 223 -18.35 -6.54 -10.09
C ASP A 223 -17.56 -7.66 -10.78
N PRO A 224 -17.97 -8.11 -11.98
CA PRO A 224 -17.21 -9.11 -12.74
C PRO A 224 -15.87 -8.57 -13.29
N ASP A 225 -15.72 -7.25 -13.41
CA ASP A 225 -14.44 -6.62 -13.72
C ASP A 225 -13.62 -6.47 -12.45
N TYR A 226 -12.45 -7.14 -12.43
CA TYR A 226 -11.59 -7.15 -11.25
C TYR A 226 -11.16 -5.75 -10.79
N VAL A 227 -10.87 -4.86 -11.74
CA VAL A 227 -10.45 -3.50 -11.41
C VAL A 227 -11.60 -2.70 -10.80
N ALA A 228 -12.80 -2.80 -11.39
CA ALA A 228 -14.00 -2.16 -10.85
C ALA A 228 -14.33 -2.68 -9.44
N ASP A 229 -14.28 -4.02 -9.23
CA ASP A 229 -14.47 -4.61 -7.91
C ASP A 229 -13.46 -4.07 -6.89
N THR A 230 -12.18 -4.03 -7.28
CA THR A 230 -11.07 -3.55 -6.44
C THR A 230 -11.20 -2.08 -6.02
N VAL A 231 -11.61 -1.20 -6.93
CA VAL A 231 -11.58 0.26 -6.67
C VAL A 231 -12.90 0.83 -6.18
N LEU A 232 -13.99 0.05 -6.15
CA LEU A 232 -15.32 0.57 -5.81
C LEU A 232 -15.99 -0.19 -4.65
N HIS A 233 -15.60 -1.44 -4.37
CA HIS A 233 -16.41 -2.35 -3.57
C HIS A 233 -15.69 -2.95 -2.36
N ARG A 234 -14.53 -2.42 -1.98
CA ARG A 234 -13.90 -2.84 -0.72
C ARG A 234 -14.71 -2.39 0.48
N LEU A 235 -14.69 -3.19 1.54
CA LEU A 235 -15.36 -2.97 2.81
C LEU A 235 -14.35 -2.68 3.92
N PRO A 236 -14.77 -2.01 5.01
CA PRO A 236 -13.96 -1.89 6.21
C PRO A 236 -13.55 -3.27 6.75
N PRO A 237 -12.34 -3.42 7.32
CA PRO A 237 -11.90 -4.67 7.89
C PRO A 237 -12.89 -5.26 8.91
N GLY A 238 -13.39 -6.47 8.66
CA GLY A 238 -14.36 -7.18 9.50
C GLY A 238 -15.83 -6.92 9.17
N ASP A 239 -16.12 -6.14 8.14
CA ASP A 239 -17.49 -5.90 7.67
C ASP A 239 -17.86 -6.79 6.47
N GLY A 240 -16.89 -7.55 5.93
CA GLY A 240 -17.08 -8.52 4.84
C GLY A 240 -16.95 -9.97 5.29
N ASP A 241 -16.62 -10.82 4.32
CA ASP A 241 -16.57 -12.29 4.49
C ASP A 241 -15.12 -12.83 4.51
N PHE A 242 -14.09 -11.97 4.40
CA PHE A 242 -12.70 -12.43 4.44
C PHE A 242 -12.28 -12.85 5.84
N ASP A 243 -11.58 -13.97 5.97
CA ASP A 243 -11.00 -14.38 7.26
C ASP A 243 -9.74 -13.55 7.60
N LEU A 244 -9.93 -12.25 7.84
CA LEU A 244 -8.85 -11.35 8.19
C LEU A 244 -8.13 -11.72 9.51
N PRO A 245 -8.81 -12.21 10.57
CA PRO A 245 -8.12 -12.72 11.74
C PRO A 245 -7.21 -13.90 11.41
N GLY A 246 -7.67 -14.84 10.58
CA GLY A 246 -6.87 -15.98 10.09
C GLY A 246 -5.67 -15.52 9.26
N PHE A 247 -5.89 -14.62 8.31
CA PHE A 247 -4.83 -14.01 7.47
C PHE A 247 -3.71 -13.37 8.32
N LEU A 248 -4.06 -12.52 9.27
CA LEU A 248 -3.07 -11.93 10.18
C LEU A 248 -2.38 -12.97 11.06
N THR A 249 -3.11 -13.97 11.53
CA THR A 249 -2.54 -15.08 12.33
C THR A 249 -1.51 -15.86 11.53
N VAL A 250 -1.77 -16.12 10.25
CA VAL A 250 -0.82 -16.77 9.33
C VAL A 250 0.48 -15.96 9.25
N LEU A 251 0.41 -14.67 8.99
CA LEU A 251 1.57 -13.80 8.85
C LEU A 251 2.34 -13.65 10.17
N TRP A 252 1.65 -13.36 11.27
CA TRP A 252 2.30 -13.12 12.56
C TRP A 252 2.89 -14.40 13.19
N SER A 253 2.24 -15.55 13.04
CA SER A 253 2.80 -16.82 13.51
C SER A 253 4.05 -17.23 12.75
N HIS A 254 4.20 -16.73 11.52
CA HIS A 254 5.41 -16.90 10.70
C HIS A 254 6.51 -15.88 11.03
N GLY A 255 6.25 -14.90 11.90
CA GLY A 255 7.23 -13.93 12.38
C GLY A 255 7.22 -12.57 11.64
N VAL A 256 6.20 -12.32 10.80
CA VAL A 256 6.05 -11.02 10.12
C VAL A 256 5.86 -9.91 11.14
N GLN A 257 6.62 -8.82 10.98
CA GLN A 257 6.56 -7.60 11.78
C GLN A 257 6.50 -6.39 10.84
N ALA A 258 5.30 -6.06 10.37
CA ALA A 258 5.08 -4.97 9.41
C ALA A 258 3.91 -4.10 9.86
N PRO A 259 3.92 -2.79 9.57
CA PRO A 259 2.79 -1.91 9.83
C PRO A 259 1.58 -2.32 8.99
N LEU A 260 0.40 -1.91 9.45
CA LEU A 260 -0.88 -2.16 8.77
C LEU A 260 -1.30 -0.88 8.04
N SER A 261 -1.48 -0.96 6.73
CA SER A 261 -2.08 0.10 5.94
C SER A 261 -3.54 -0.23 5.63
N ILE A 262 -4.44 0.69 5.87
CA ILE A 262 -5.86 0.48 5.69
C ILE A 262 -6.25 1.08 4.35
N GLU A 263 -6.49 0.20 3.36
CA GLU A 263 -6.76 0.60 1.98
C GLU A 263 -8.16 0.17 1.53
N VAL A 264 -9.16 0.90 1.99
CA VAL A 264 -10.56 0.63 1.64
C VAL A 264 -11.02 1.52 0.49
N LEU A 265 -10.84 1.01 -0.73
CA LEU A 265 -11.29 1.66 -1.96
C LEU A 265 -12.80 1.40 -2.13
N SER A 266 -13.63 2.35 -1.71
CA SER A 266 -15.08 2.19 -1.64
C SER A 266 -15.83 3.42 -2.13
N ALA A 267 -16.67 3.22 -3.15
CA ALA A 267 -17.54 4.29 -3.65
C ALA A 267 -18.59 4.74 -2.61
N GLU A 268 -18.95 3.89 -1.67
CA GLU A 268 -19.86 4.22 -0.58
C GLU A 268 -19.16 5.06 0.48
N MET A 269 -17.99 4.61 0.96
CA MET A 269 -17.22 5.31 1.98
C MET A 269 -16.69 6.66 1.51
N ALA A 270 -16.36 6.78 0.24
CA ALA A 270 -15.93 8.06 -0.36
C ALA A 270 -16.97 9.19 -0.27
N ARG A 271 -18.24 8.88 0.06
CA ARG A 271 -19.32 9.85 0.27
C ARG A 271 -19.51 10.25 1.72
N GLN A 272 -18.85 9.55 2.64
CA GLN A 272 -18.98 9.81 4.08
C GLN A 272 -18.04 10.94 4.51
N PRO A 273 -18.35 11.62 5.63
CA PRO A 273 -17.45 12.61 6.20
C PRO A 273 -16.07 11.99 6.54
N PRO A 274 -14.96 12.64 6.19
CA PRO A 274 -13.61 12.09 6.40
C PRO A 274 -13.32 11.62 7.83
N ALA A 275 -13.75 12.40 8.83
CA ALA A 275 -13.55 12.03 10.23
C ALA A 275 -14.32 10.77 10.63
N GLU A 276 -15.57 10.63 10.17
CA GLU A 276 -16.40 9.43 10.44
C GLU A 276 -15.76 8.20 9.77
N THR A 277 -15.33 8.33 8.51
CA THR A 277 -14.64 7.28 7.77
C THR A 277 -13.35 6.85 8.49
N ALA A 278 -12.48 7.78 8.84
CA ALA A 278 -11.24 7.47 9.54
C ALA A 278 -11.47 6.73 10.86
N HIS A 279 -12.43 7.19 11.68
CA HIS A 279 -12.77 6.53 12.93
C HIS A 279 -13.36 5.13 12.73
N ALA A 280 -14.24 4.95 11.73
CA ALA A 280 -14.82 3.65 11.40
C ALA A 280 -13.73 2.65 11.00
N LEU A 281 -12.84 3.05 10.09
CA LEU A 281 -11.73 2.21 9.62
C LEU A 281 -10.76 1.85 10.76
N ALA A 282 -10.35 2.81 11.57
CA ALA A 282 -9.46 2.56 12.68
C ALA A 282 -10.07 1.63 13.74
N LYS A 283 -11.34 1.80 14.05
CA LYS A 283 -12.08 0.93 14.98
C LYS A 283 -12.21 -0.49 14.42
N ALA A 284 -12.62 -0.62 13.19
CA ALA A 284 -12.80 -1.90 12.49
C ALA A 284 -11.50 -2.69 12.48
N THR A 285 -10.41 -2.05 12.07
CA THR A 285 -9.06 -2.66 12.07
C THR A 285 -8.63 -3.14 13.45
N ARG A 286 -8.79 -2.31 14.50
CA ARG A 286 -8.43 -2.70 15.87
C ARG A 286 -9.22 -3.90 16.37
N ASN A 287 -10.47 -4.06 15.94
CA ASN A 287 -11.28 -5.24 16.26
C ASN A 287 -10.70 -6.50 15.60
N VAL A 288 -10.36 -6.44 14.30
CA VAL A 288 -9.74 -7.55 13.57
C VAL A 288 -8.39 -7.94 14.20
N VAL A 289 -7.53 -6.95 14.50
CA VAL A 289 -6.25 -7.17 15.18
C VAL A 289 -6.43 -7.84 16.53
N THR A 290 -7.43 -7.42 17.30
CA THR A 290 -7.75 -8.02 18.60
C THR A 290 -8.20 -9.48 18.46
N ALA A 291 -9.07 -9.78 17.49
CA ALA A 291 -9.52 -11.12 17.20
C ALA A 291 -8.36 -12.04 16.76
N ALA A 292 -7.48 -11.55 15.87
CA ALA A 292 -6.30 -12.31 15.42
C ALA A 292 -5.34 -12.65 16.58
N ARG A 293 -5.08 -11.70 17.48
CA ARG A 293 -4.24 -11.92 18.67
C ARG A 293 -4.84 -12.93 19.65
N GLN A 294 -6.15 -12.96 19.76
CA GLN A 294 -6.85 -13.96 20.61
C GLN A 294 -6.78 -15.35 20.01
N SER A 295 -6.94 -15.47 18.70
CA SER A 295 -6.87 -16.76 17.97
C SER A 295 -5.46 -17.37 18.00
N GLY A 296 -4.40 -16.55 17.92
CA GLY A 296 -3.01 -16.99 17.99
C GLY A 296 -2.56 -17.46 19.39
N ASN A 297 -3.30 -17.13 20.46
CA ASN A 297 -3.05 -17.53 21.85
C ASN A 297 -3.92 -18.71 22.32
N GLY A 298 -4.70 -19.34 21.41
CA GLY A 298 -5.47 -20.54 21.71
C GLY A 298 -4.57 -21.70 22.15
N PRO A 299 -5.03 -22.58 23.09
CA PRO A 299 -4.20 -23.67 23.58
C PRO A 299 -3.80 -24.58 22.41
N THR A 300 -2.50 -24.74 22.21
CA THR A 300 -1.95 -25.85 21.42
C THR A 300 -2.36 -27.15 22.08
N SER A 301 -3.41 -27.77 21.55
CA SER A 301 -3.91 -29.10 21.96
C SER A 301 -2.96 -30.20 21.49
#